data_fe60fd0811f34dd02b7d51200bb3ec1f
#
_entry.id   fe60fd0811f34dd02b7d51200bb3ec1f
#
_cell.length_a   1.000
_cell.length_b   1.000
_cell.length_c   1.000
_cell.angle_alpha   90.00
_cell.angle_beta   90.00
_cell.angle_gamma   90.00
#
_symmetry.space_group_name_H-M   'P 1'
#
loop_
_entity.id
_entity.type
_entity.pdbx_description
1 polymer ?
#
loop_
_entity_poly.entity_id
_entity_poly.type
_entity_poly.pdbx_seq_one_letter_code
_entity_poly.pdbx_strand_id
1 'polypeptide(L)'
;MRRSFFFFAVLFLGLSVVCSCSKEEVPNSYPQPDVNTGDLPMGDAYITDSAYLTANHLKVYNFVYPSVDPYGEPVMLSGSITMGDDVSRGVPANGLLLYNHFTVYRADECPSRGELSTQGMATGMGLITISADYYGFGVTEHHHQAYCISLYNAQTCIDALMAAKQLLGQMGYSWDDVLFNVGYSQGGQTSMAVVALAAERYPDLNITYTIAGAGSYDLPETYRQFVDATIAGMPSTVISVMLSYNEFKNVGLSRGEMFLEPVLSHIDEWILSKKYTRPEIDAMVGSLVIGDYITPALLDTTSASSRALTAALESDNLCKGWTPRGSERIMLFHSVRDITVPVSNTQRMYDFLTSHGVQDVDLQIHDIEGTSTTPAHENASLMFGLLTLQKIRAILGISA
;
A
#
# COMPACT_ATOMS: atom_id res chain seq x y z
N MET A 1 -36.13 -6.56 -9.68
CA MET A 1 -34.73 -6.95 -9.81
C MET A 1 -33.98 -5.96 -10.72
N ARG A 2 -33.80 -4.70 -10.35
CA ARG A 2 -33.06 -3.67 -11.14
C ARG A 2 -32.60 -2.49 -10.29
N ARG A 3 -32.14 -2.72 -9.06
CA ARG A 3 -31.67 -1.61 -8.19
C ARG A 3 -30.31 -1.85 -7.50
N SER A 4 -29.59 -2.93 -7.79
CA SER A 4 -28.31 -3.24 -7.12
C SER A 4 -27.06 -2.84 -7.92
N PHE A 5 -27.16 -2.34 -9.13
CA PHE A 5 -25.99 -2.10 -9.98
C PHE A 5 -25.32 -0.72 -9.80
N PHE A 6 -25.96 0.22 -9.10
CA PHE A 6 -25.46 1.60 -9.01
C PHE A 6 -24.61 1.90 -7.78
N PHE A 7 -24.56 1.00 -6.79
CA PHE A 7 -23.89 1.29 -5.52
C PHE A 7 -22.40 0.90 -5.48
N PHE A 8 -21.93 0.03 -6.40
CA PHE A 8 -20.57 -0.48 -6.35
C PHE A 8 -19.52 0.35 -7.13
N ALA A 9 -19.95 1.21 -8.04
CA ALA A 9 -19.02 2.03 -8.84
C ALA A 9 -18.48 3.27 -8.09
N VAL A 10 -19.07 3.63 -6.95
CA VAL A 10 -18.72 4.85 -6.20
C VAL A 10 -17.59 4.64 -5.20
N LEU A 11 -17.22 3.40 -4.90
CA LEU A 11 -16.27 3.09 -3.81
C LEU A 11 -14.79 3.17 -4.20
N PHE A 12 -14.45 3.40 -5.47
CA PHE A 12 -13.06 3.53 -5.93
C PHE A 12 -12.61 4.98 -6.13
N LEU A 13 -13.54 5.92 -6.07
CA LEU A 13 -13.18 7.32 -6.13
C LEU A 13 -12.57 7.73 -4.79
N GLY A 14 -11.25 7.78 -4.73
CA GLY A 14 -10.54 8.63 -3.80
C GLY A 14 -11.02 10.06 -4.07
N LEU A 15 -12.13 10.42 -3.45
CA LEU A 15 -12.80 11.69 -3.64
C LEU A 15 -12.05 12.80 -2.93
N SER A 16 -11.40 13.63 -3.70
CA SER A 16 -11.44 15.07 -3.47
C SER A 16 -12.70 15.65 -4.11
N VAL A 17 -13.88 15.30 -3.63
CA VAL A 17 -15.10 16.07 -3.85
C VAL A 17 -15.34 16.88 -2.60
N VAL A 18 -15.00 18.17 -2.68
CA VAL A 18 -15.51 19.19 -1.77
C VAL A 18 -17.03 19.25 -1.97
N CYS A 19 -17.77 18.45 -1.25
CA CYS A 19 -19.20 18.62 -1.11
C CYS A 19 -19.46 19.43 0.15
N SER A 20 -19.67 20.73 -0.04
CA SER A 20 -20.29 21.60 0.95
C SER A 20 -21.70 21.09 1.19
N CYS A 21 -21.91 20.31 2.24
CA CYS A 21 -23.22 20.05 2.81
C CYS A 21 -23.14 20.14 4.33
N SER A 22 -24.09 20.89 4.86
CA SER A 22 -24.39 21.18 6.25
C SER A 22 -23.97 20.08 7.25
N LYS A 23 -23.30 20.53 8.31
CA LYS A 23 -22.94 19.77 9.50
C LYS A 23 -24.19 19.13 10.12
N GLU A 24 -24.40 17.84 9.91
CA GLU A 24 -24.97 16.98 10.92
C GLU A 24 -23.79 16.33 11.65
N GLU A 25 -23.71 16.58 12.93
CA GLU A 25 -22.72 15.97 13.82
C GLU A 25 -22.96 14.46 13.82
N VAL A 26 -22.11 13.72 13.10
CA VAL A 26 -21.96 12.29 13.28
C VAL A 26 -21.11 12.11 14.53
N PRO A 27 -21.64 11.54 15.64
CA PRO A 27 -20.83 11.27 16.81
C PRO A 27 -20.04 9.98 16.56
N ASN A 28 -18.91 10.09 15.93
CA ASN A 28 -17.87 9.06 15.93
C ASN A 28 -16.51 9.71 15.69
N SER A 29 -16.04 10.43 16.71
CA SER A 29 -14.62 10.52 16.90
C SER A 29 -14.17 9.13 17.36
N TYR A 30 -13.40 8.41 16.53
CA TYR A 30 -12.55 7.34 17.05
C TYR A 30 -11.83 7.90 18.28
N PRO A 31 -11.81 7.21 19.43
CA PRO A 31 -10.98 7.65 20.52
C PRO A 31 -9.56 7.74 19.96
N GLN A 32 -9.06 8.96 19.84
CA GLN A 32 -7.66 9.16 19.49
C GLN A 32 -6.89 8.55 20.66
N PRO A 33 -6.04 7.53 20.46
CA PRO A 33 -5.16 7.13 21.53
C PRO A 33 -4.39 8.37 21.93
N ASP A 34 -4.25 8.63 23.24
CA ASP A 34 -3.36 9.66 23.74
C ASP A 34 -2.05 9.52 22.99
N VAL A 35 -1.66 10.55 22.24
CA VAL A 35 -0.43 10.56 21.46
C VAL A 35 0.72 10.50 22.45
N ASN A 36 1.01 9.30 22.90
CA ASN A 36 2.19 9.04 23.70
C ASN A 36 3.36 9.08 22.70
N THR A 37 4.25 10.02 22.90
CA THR A 37 5.36 10.34 21.99
C THR A 37 6.47 9.28 22.02
N GLY A 38 6.16 8.03 22.29
CA GLY A 38 7.10 6.91 22.35
C GLY A 38 6.49 5.59 21.88
N ASP A 39 7.35 4.64 21.54
CA ASP A 39 6.94 3.30 21.12
C ASP A 39 6.18 2.58 22.25
N LEU A 40 5.18 1.79 21.85
CA LEU A 40 4.46 0.94 22.79
C LEU A 40 5.40 -0.14 23.34
N PRO A 41 5.24 -0.52 24.63
CA PRO A 41 5.96 -1.65 25.19
C PRO A 41 5.66 -2.92 24.39
N MET A 42 6.68 -3.73 24.14
CA MET A 42 6.52 -5.03 23.47
C MET A 42 5.58 -5.94 24.26
N GLY A 43 4.69 -6.62 23.54
CA GLY A 43 3.69 -7.53 24.11
C GLY A 43 3.04 -8.40 23.05
N ASP A 44 2.05 -9.17 23.46
CA ASP A 44 1.21 -9.93 22.55
C ASP A 44 0.30 -9.00 21.72
N ALA A 45 -0.20 -9.52 20.59
CA ALA A 45 -1.20 -8.79 19.81
C ALA A 45 -2.52 -8.65 20.58
N TYR A 46 -3.16 -7.48 20.45
CA TYR A 46 -4.46 -7.21 21.10
C TYR A 46 -5.31 -6.24 20.29
N ILE A 47 -6.64 -6.34 20.48
CA ILE A 47 -7.61 -5.38 19.94
C ILE A 47 -7.57 -4.10 20.78
N THR A 48 -7.37 -2.95 20.13
CA THR A 48 -7.37 -1.64 20.80
C THR A 48 -8.77 -1.06 20.93
N ASP A 49 -9.55 -1.19 19.86
CA ASP A 49 -10.92 -0.71 19.80
C ASP A 49 -11.72 -1.45 18.72
N SER A 50 -13.02 -1.18 18.66
CA SER A 50 -13.87 -1.69 17.60
C SER A 50 -15.02 -0.74 17.30
N ALA A 51 -15.39 -0.64 16.03
CA ALA A 51 -16.51 0.15 15.55
C ALA A 51 -17.45 -0.70 14.68
N TYR A 52 -18.72 -0.29 14.63
CA TYR A 52 -19.67 -0.78 13.63
C TYR A 52 -20.14 0.38 12.76
N LEU A 53 -19.75 0.32 11.50
CA LEU A 53 -20.07 1.35 10.51
C LEU A 53 -21.43 1.04 9.88
N THR A 54 -22.49 1.63 10.42
CA THR A 54 -23.88 1.35 10.02
C THR A 54 -24.17 1.65 8.56
N ALA A 55 -23.57 2.70 8.01
CA ALA A 55 -23.77 3.08 6.61
C ALA A 55 -23.31 2.01 5.61
N ASN A 56 -22.28 1.25 5.97
CA ASN A 56 -21.64 0.26 5.10
C ASN A 56 -21.85 -1.19 5.59
N HIS A 57 -22.53 -1.39 6.73
CA HIS A 57 -22.72 -2.68 7.37
C HIS A 57 -21.39 -3.43 7.64
N LEU A 58 -20.41 -2.70 8.17
CA LEU A 58 -19.07 -3.21 8.44
C LEU A 58 -18.75 -3.21 9.92
N LYS A 59 -18.22 -4.32 10.41
CA LYS A 59 -17.53 -4.42 11.71
C LYS A 59 -16.04 -4.22 11.48
N VAL A 60 -15.45 -3.33 12.26
CA VAL A 60 -14.02 -3.02 12.26
C VAL A 60 -13.45 -3.31 13.63
N TYR A 61 -12.27 -3.91 13.67
CA TYR A 61 -11.41 -4.01 14.83
C TYR A 61 -10.07 -3.38 14.49
N ASN A 62 -9.64 -2.41 15.28
CA ASN A 62 -8.27 -1.95 15.25
C ASN A 62 -7.44 -2.78 16.22
N PHE A 63 -6.22 -3.11 15.83
CA PHE A 63 -5.36 -3.97 16.63
C PHE A 63 -3.91 -3.52 16.57
N VAL A 64 -3.17 -3.93 17.58
CA VAL A 64 -1.73 -3.74 17.69
C VAL A 64 -1.06 -5.11 17.73
N TYR A 65 0.11 -5.23 17.12
CA TYR A 65 0.80 -6.50 16.99
C TYR A 65 2.32 -6.34 17.04
N PRO A 66 3.06 -7.36 17.55
CA PRO A 66 4.51 -7.34 17.57
C PRO A 66 5.08 -7.54 16.16
N SER A 67 6.13 -6.79 15.85
CA SER A 67 6.90 -6.88 14.60
C SER A 67 8.33 -6.38 14.85
N VAL A 68 9.03 -6.00 13.80
CA VAL A 68 10.32 -5.34 13.87
C VAL A 68 10.27 -3.98 13.17
N ASP A 69 11.12 -3.06 13.57
CA ASP A 69 11.31 -1.79 12.88
C ASP A 69 12.19 -1.95 11.62
N PRO A 70 12.39 -0.91 10.79
CA PRO A 70 13.24 -1.02 9.59
C PRO A 70 14.73 -1.34 9.86
N TYR A 71 15.16 -1.25 11.12
CA TYR A 71 16.53 -1.60 11.56
C TYR A 71 16.60 -3.02 12.14
N GLY A 72 15.47 -3.72 12.27
CA GLY A 72 15.37 -5.07 12.81
C GLY A 72 15.12 -5.13 14.32
N GLU A 73 14.91 -3.99 14.99
CA GLU A 73 14.62 -3.95 16.41
C GLU A 73 13.12 -4.21 16.68
N PRO A 74 12.79 -4.89 17.79
CA PRO A 74 11.40 -5.19 18.13
C PRO A 74 10.55 -3.93 18.29
N VAL A 75 9.35 -3.90 17.68
CA VAL A 75 8.39 -2.80 17.76
C VAL A 75 6.95 -3.31 17.71
N MET A 76 6.03 -2.57 18.33
CA MET A 76 4.60 -2.80 18.15
C MET A 76 4.09 -1.97 16.97
N LEU A 77 3.38 -2.60 16.06
CA LEU A 77 2.72 -1.97 14.91
C LEU A 77 1.21 -2.06 15.05
N SER A 78 0.49 -1.36 14.20
CA SER A 78 -0.98 -1.36 14.19
C SER A 78 -1.57 -1.65 12.82
N GLY A 79 -2.86 -1.96 12.82
CA GLY A 79 -3.64 -2.23 11.63
C GLY A 79 -5.12 -2.41 11.93
N SER A 80 -5.88 -2.81 10.92
CA SER A 80 -7.32 -3.05 11.04
C SER A 80 -7.75 -4.39 10.48
N ILE A 81 -8.81 -4.94 11.08
CA ILE A 81 -9.54 -6.12 10.61
C ILE A 81 -10.97 -5.66 10.31
N THR A 82 -11.44 -5.90 9.10
CA THR A 82 -12.76 -5.46 8.63
C THR A 82 -13.54 -6.64 8.10
N MET A 83 -14.82 -6.76 8.49
CA MET A 83 -15.72 -7.81 8.02
C MET A 83 -17.16 -7.30 7.86
N GLY A 84 -17.94 -7.98 7.01
CA GLY A 84 -19.34 -7.68 6.83
C GLY A 84 -20.23 -8.23 7.97
N ASP A 85 -21.49 -7.84 7.96
CA ASP A 85 -22.50 -8.19 8.98
C ASP A 85 -22.60 -9.69 9.26
N ASP A 86 -22.74 -10.51 8.22
CA ASP A 86 -22.95 -11.95 8.39
C ASP A 86 -21.75 -12.59 9.09
N VAL A 87 -20.54 -12.25 8.66
CA VAL A 87 -19.31 -12.74 9.29
C VAL A 87 -19.21 -12.24 10.74
N SER A 88 -19.52 -10.96 10.98
CA SER A 88 -19.48 -10.38 12.32
C SER A 88 -20.46 -11.03 13.30
N ARG A 89 -21.51 -11.68 12.79
CA ARG A 89 -22.51 -12.45 13.56
C ARG A 89 -22.18 -13.94 13.66
N GLY A 90 -21.01 -14.36 13.17
CA GLY A 90 -20.51 -15.73 13.33
C GLY A 90 -20.75 -16.65 12.13
N VAL A 91 -21.17 -16.12 10.97
CA VAL A 91 -21.14 -16.92 9.74
C VAL A 91 -19.68 -17.09 9.32
N PRO A 92 -19.22 -18.33 9.02
CA PRO A 92 -17.86 -18.54 8.54
C PRO A 92 -17.54 -17.67 7.32
N ALA A 93 -16.37 -17.05 7.32
CA ALA A 93 -15.95 -16.25 6.17
C ALA A 93 -15.48 -17.14 5.01
N ASN A 94 -15.68 -16.67 3.76
CA ASN A 94 -15.20 -17.32 2.55
C ASN A 94 -13.68 -17.29 2.39
N GLY A 95 -12.96 -16.73 3.36
CA GLY A 95 -11.51 -16.62 3.40
C GLY A 95 -11.04 -15.27 3.94
N LEU A 96 -9.73 -15.04 3.83
CA LEU A 96 -9.06 -13.83 4.25
C LEU A 96 -8.57 -13.03 3.04
N LEU A 97 -8.54 -11.72 3.18
CA LEU A 97 -7.91 -10.80 2.24
C LEU A 97 -6.85 -9.99 2.98
N LEU A 98 -5.58 -10.17 2.63
CA LEU A 98 -4.51 -9.26 3.01
C LEU A 98 -4.53 -8.09 2.03
N TYR A 99 -4.99 -6.93 2.49
CA TYR A 99 -5.07 -5.72 1.70
C TYR A 99 -3.89 -4.82 2.03
N ASN A 100 -2.99 -4.65 1.06
CA ASN A 100 -1.84 -3.77 1.16
C ASN A 100 -2.25 -2.41 0.60
N HIS A 101 -2.29 -1.39 1.47
CA HIS A 101 -2.80 -0.10 1.08
C HIS A 101 -1.84 0.66 0.15
N PHE A 102 -2.41 1.55 -0.65
CA PHE A 102 -1.66 2.48 -1.50
C PHE A 102 -1.02 3.59 -0.68
N THR A 103 -0.27 4.48 -1.33
CA THR A 103 0.41 5.61 -0.71
C THR A 103 -0.55 6.51 0.06
N VAL A 104 -0.27 6.73 1.33
CA VAL A 104 -0.92 7.68 2.21
C VAL A 104 0.12 8.58 2.85
N TYR A 105 -0.26 9.80 3.20
CA TYR A 105 0.63 10.79 3.82
C TYR A 105 0.06 11.34 5.11
N ARG A 106 -1.24 11.60 5.15
CA ARG A 106 -1.89 12.14 6.35
C ARG A 106 -2.14 11.02 7.35
N ALA A 107 -1.93 11.32 8.63
CA ALA A 107 -1.99 10.33 9.71
C ALA A 107 -3.35 9.60 9.80
N ASP A 108 -4.45 10.24 9.43
CA ASP A 108 -5.79 9.68 9.46
C ASP A 108 -6.16 8.86 8.21
N GLU A 109 -5.25 8.74 7.22
CA GLU A 109 -5.47 7.93 6.02
C GLU A 109 -5.05 6.46 6.19
N CYS A 110 -4.34 6.10 7.27
CA CYS A 110 -3.91 4.72 7.49
C CYS A 110 -5.08 3.82 7.92
N PRO A 111 -5.00 2.49 7.70
CA PRO A 111 -6.09 1.54 7.91
C PRO A 111 -6.76 1.58 9.29
N SER A 112 -6.00 1.77 10.38
CA SER A 112 -6.55 1.81 11.73
C SER A 112 -7.24 3.14 12.09
N ARG A 113 -7.07 4.19 11.27
CA ARG A 113 -7.61 5.53 11.53
C ARG A 113 -8.47 6.08 10.40
N GLY A 114 -8.34 5.53 9.18
CA GLY A 114 -8.99 6.03 7.98
C GLY A 114 -10.42 5.57 7.81
N GLU A 115 -11.19 6.32 7.01
CA GLU A 115 -12.45 5.84 6.48
C GLU A 115 -12.21 4.72 5.45
N LEU A 116 -12.86 3.59 5.67
CA LEU A 116 -12.64 2.29 5.06
C LEU A 116 -13.10 2.14 3.60
N SER A 117 -12.90 3.13 2.77
CA SER A 117 -13.43 3.13 1.39
C SER A 117 -12.95 1.93 0.56
N THR A 118 -11.71 1.47 0.74
CA THR A 118 -11.15 0.35 -0.03
C THR A 118 -11.18 -0.98 0.71
N GLN A 119 -11.05 -0.96 2.04
CA GLN A 119 -11.07 -2.17 2.88
C GLN A 119 -12.44 -2.88 2.86
N GLY A 120 -13.52 -2.12 2.69
CA GLY A 120 -14.87 -2.66 2.63
C GLY A 120 -15.22 -3.41 1.34
N MET A 121 -14.41 -3.33 0.29
CA MET A 121 -14.75 -3.92 -1.02
C MET A 121 -14.92 -5.44 -0.98
N ALA A 122 -14.08 -6.11 -0.22
CA ALA A 122 -14.09 -7.57 -0.12
C ALA A 122 -15.14 -8.10 0.86
N THR A 123 -15.66 -7.27 1.75
CA THR A 123 -16.63 -7.70 2.78
C THR A 123 -17.97 -8.13 2.19
N GLY A 124 -18.38 -7.53 1.07
CA GLY A 124 -19.56 -7.95 0.29
C GLY A 124 -19.43 -9.34 -0.34
N MET A 125 -18.23 -9.93 -0.32
CA MET A 125 -17.95 -11.31 -0.77
C MET A 125 -17.75 -12.28 0.40
N GLY A 126 -18.05 -11.86 1.64
CA GLY A 126 -17.90 -12.68 2.82
C GLY A 126 -16.44 -12.89 3.25
N LEU A 127 -15.52 -12.04 2.82
CA LEU A 127 -14.12 -12.10 3.25
C LEU A 127 -13.88 -11.25 4.51
N ILE A 128 -12.90 -11.65 5.31
CA ILE A 128 -12.31 -10.80 6.34
C ILE A 128 -11.08 -10.11 5.75
N THR A 129 -11.08 -8.78 5.76
CA THR A 129 -9.96 -7.98 5.27
C THR A 129 -9.04 -7.60 6.43
N ILE A 130 -7.74 -7.78 6.22
CA ILE A 130 -6.67 -7.44 7.17
C ILE A 130 -5.76 -6.45 6.48
N SER A 131 -5.45 -5.32 7.14
CA SER A 131 -4.57 -4.27 6.62
C SER A 131 -3.63 -3.77 7.70
N ALA A 132 -2.33 -3.76 7.43
CA ALA A 132 -1.33 -3.11 8.27
C ALA A 132 -1.30 -1.60 7.99
N ASP A 133 -0.97 -0.78 9.00
CA ASP A 133 -0.80 0.67 8.83
C ASP A 133 0.53 1.04 8.16
N TYR A 134 1.49 0.13 8.12
CA TYR A 134 2.91 0.30 7.86
C TYR A 134 3.62 1.13 8.95
N TYR A 135 4.94 0.95 9.04
CA TYR A 135 5.78 1.73 9.97
C TYR A 135 5.80 3.22 9.62
N GLY A 136 5.68 4.03 10.63
CA GLY A 136 5.53 5.47 10.50
C GLY A 136 4.06 5.93 10.46
N PHE A 137 3.10 5.00 10.62
CA PHE A 137 1.67 5.31 10.79
C PHE A 137 1.08 4.58 11.99
N GLY A 138 -0.18 4.90 12.32
CA GLY A 138 -0.87 4.31 13.46
C GLY A 138 -0.14 4.55 14.77
N VAL A 139 0.24 3.48 15.49
CA VAL A 139 0.95 3.59 16.78
C VAL A 139 2.41 4.02 16.63
N THR A 140 2.96 4.02 15.43
CA THR A 140 4.33 4.46 15.12
C THR A 140 4.37 5.77 14.32
N GLU A 141 3.30 6.57 14.33
CA GLU A 141 3.21 7.80 13.51
C GLU A 141 4.28 8.85 13.81
N HIS A 142 4.90 8.80 14.98
CA HIS A 142 5.99 9.69 15.37
C HIS A 142 7.33 9.36 14.69
N HIS A 143 7.43 8.19 14.02
CA HIS A 143 8.58 7.82 13.22
C HIS A 143 8.45 8.23 11.75
N HIS A 144 9.58 8.27 11.05
CA HIS A 144 9.59 8.41 9.60
C HIS A 144 8.98 7.17 8.93
N GLN A 145 8.22 7.37 7.86
CA GLN A 145 7.61 6.26 7.11
C GLN A 145 8.69 5.47 6.34
N ALA A 146 8.70 4.14 6.48
CA ALA A 146 9.54 3.25 5.66
C ALA A 146 8.91 3.05 4.26
N TYR A 147 8.83 4.17 3.50
CA TYR A 147 8.13 4.23 2.23
C TYR A 147 8.81 3.39 1.15
N CYS A 148 8.08 2.45 0.57
CA CYS A 148 8.57 1.55 -0.48
C CYS A 148 9.81 0.71 -0.12
N ILE A 149 10.13 0.50 1.17
CA ILE A 149 11.10 -0.51 1.59
C ILE A 149 10.41 -1.89 1.48
N SER A 150 10.54 -2.54 0.33
CA SER A 150 9.66 -3.62 -0.12
C SER A 150 9.55 -4.79 0.86
N LEU A 151 10.67 -5.46 1.15
CA LEU A 151 10.67 -6.66 2.02
C LEU A 151 10.32 -6.33 3.47
N TYR A 152 10.65 -5.12 3.92
CA TYR A 152 10.25 -4.66 5.24
C TYR A 152 8.73 -4.46 5.33
N ASN A 153 8.12 -3.77 4.35
CA ASN A 153 6.67 -3.59 4.30
C ASN A 153 5.94 -4.95 4.19
N ALA A 154 6.50 -5.90 3.44
CA ALA A 154 5.98 -7.27 3.39
C ALA A 154 6.03 -7.96 4.76
N GLN A 155 7.11 -7.80 5.52
CA GLN A 155 7.22 -8.34 6.87
C GLN A 155 6.11 -7.81 7.77
N THR A 156 5.88 -6.48 7.78
CA THR A 156 4.82 -5.88 8.61
C THR A 156 3.44 -6.41 8.24
N CYS A 157 3.17 -6.65 6.95
CA CYS A 157 1.90 -7.20 6.48
C CYS A 157 1.71 -8.68 6.86
N ILE A 158 2.76 -9.49 6.78
CA ILE A 158 2.70 -10.90 7.19
C ILE A 158 2.52 -11.00 8.71
N ASP A 159 3.22 -10.18 9.50
CA ASP A 159 3.07 -10.14 10.95
C ASP A 159 1.64 -9.71 11.35
N ALA A 160 1.08 -8.70 10.67
CA ALA A 160 -0.32 -8.30 10.84
C ALA A 160 -1.29 -9.44 10.52
N LEU A 161 -1.08 -10.17 9.42
CA LEU A 161 -1.90 -11.31 9.04
C LEU A 161 -1.87 -12.42 10.10
N MET A 162 -0.68 -12.77 10.59
CA MET A 162 -0.51 -13.82 11.60
C MET A 162 -1.16 -13.42 12.93
N ALA A 163 -0.95 -12.18 13.36
CA ALA A 163 -1.59 -11.65 14.56
C ALA A 163 -3.12 -11.60 14.43
N ALA A 164 -3.62 -11.12 13.29
CA ALA A 164 -5.07 -11.08 13.04
C ALA A 164 -5.70 -12.49 13.05
N LYS A 165 -5.05 -13.48 12.43
CA LYS A 165 -5.51 -14.89 12.50
C LYS A 165 -5.60 -15.40 13.92
N GLN A 166 -4.62 -15.09 14.77
CA GLN A 166 -4.63 -15.45 16.19
C GLN A 166 -5.81 -14.80 16.93
N LEU A 167 -5.96 -13.48 16.78
CA LEU A 167 -7.03 -12.70 17.43
C LEU A 167 -8.43 -13.16 16.98
N LEU A 168 -8.63 -13.35 15.69
CA LEU A 168 -9.89 -13.85 15.12
C LEU A 168 -10.25 -15.23 15.66
N GLY A 169 -9.27 -16.15 15.76
CA GLY A 169 -9.46 -17.46 16.35
C GLY A 169 -9.85 -17.39 17.84
N GLN A 170 -9.20 -16.51 18.62
CA GLN A 170 -9.53 -16.26 20.03
C GLN A 170 -10.95 -15.68 20.21
N MET A 171 -11.40 -14.86 19.27
CA MET A 171 -12.76 -14.30 19.23
C MET A 171 -13.82 -15.29 18.70
N GLY A 172 -13.43 -16.48 18.25
CA GLY A 172 -14.33 -17.52 17.76
C GLY A 172 -14.77 -17.36 16.31
N TYR A 173 -14.12 -16.50 15.53
CA TYR A 173 -14.35 -16.42 14.10
C TYR A 173 -13.71 -17.60 13.37
N SER A 174 -14.31 -17.98 12.25
CA SER A 174 -13.82 -19.04 11.38
C SER A 174 -13.86 -18.58 9.91
N TRP A 175 -12.99 -19.16 9.09
CA TRP A 175 -12.87 -18.83 7.66
C TRP A 175 -12.37 -20.03 6.88
N ASP A 176 -12.66 -20.07 5.58
CA ASP A 176 -12.13 -21.05 4.64
C ASP A 176 -10.62 -20.82 4.41
N ASP A 177 -9.88 -21.88 4.06
CA ASP A 177 -8.44 -21.82 3.76
C ASP A 177 -8.17 -21.16 2.39
N VAL A 178 -8.64 -19.93 2.27
CA VAL A 178 -8.46 -19.06 1.11
C VAL A 178 -7.85 -17.76 1.57
N LEU A 179 -6.73 -17.36 0.97
CA LEU A 179 -6.04 -16.11 1.23
C LEU A 179 -5.80 -15.35 -0.08
N PHE A 180 -6.41 -14.19 -0.20
CA PHE A 180 -6.07 -13.21 -1.24
C PHE A 180 -5.05 -12.22 -0.71
N ASN A 181 -4.10 -11.81 -1.57
CA ASN A 181 -3.10 -10.79 -1.30
C ASN A 181 -3.23 -9.72 -2.38
N VAL A 182 -3.68 -8.52 -2.00
CA VAL A 182 -4.15 -7.51 -2.96
C VAL A 182 -3.57 -6.14 -2.63
N GLY A 183 -3.12 -5.40 -3.65
CA GLY A 183 -2.68 -4.02 -3.49
C GLY A 183 -2.44 -3.29 -4.81
N TYR A 184 -2.51 -1.96 -4.76
CA TYR A 184 -2.28 -1.07 -5.88
C TYR A 184 -1.19 -0.05 -5.54
N SER A 185 -0.37 0.36 -6.52
CA SER A 185 0.71 1.34 -6.34
C SER A 185 1.73 0.85 -5.30
N GLN A 186 2.01 1.58 -4.21
CA GLN A 186 2.79 1.08 -3.07
C GLN A 186 2.26 -0.28 -2.58
N GLY A 187 0.94 -0.43 -2.50
CA GLY A 187 0.32 -1.71 -2.14
C GLY A 187 0.58 -2.81 -3.16
N GLY A 188 0.65 -2.49 -4.45
CA GLY A 188 1.05 -3.43 -5.50
C GLY A 188 2.48 -3.92 -5.32
N GLN A 189 3.41 -3.00 -5.03
CA GLN A 189 4.79 -3.34 -4.68
C GLN A 189 4.83 -4.23 -3.44
N THR A 190 4.13 -3.84 -2.37
CA THR A 190 4.05 -4.63 -1.12
C THR A 190 3.45 -6.01 -1.36
N SER A 191 2.42 -6.13 -2.21
CA SER A 191 1.83 -7.44 -2.54
C SER A 191 2.84 -8.39 -3.20
N MET A 192 3.65 -7.89 -4.13
CA MET A 192 4.71 -8.72 -4.72
C MET A 192 5.85 -8.99 -3.74
N ALA A 193 6.17 -8.05 -2.85
CA ALA A 193 7.14 -8.27 -1.77
C ALA A 193 6.66 -9.33 -0.76
N VAL A 194 5.34 -9.39 -0.47
CA VAL A 194 4.73 -10.46 0.34
C VAL A 194 4.92 -11.82 -0.33
N VAL A 195 4.73 -11.91 -1.66
CA VAL A 195 4.99 -13.17 -2.41
C VAL A 195 6.46 -13.56 -2.29
N ALA A 196 7.39 -12.61 -2.51
CA ALA A 196 8.82 -12.87 -2.43
C ALA A 196 9.25 -13.34 -1.03
N LEU A 197 8.83 -12.60 0.01
CA LEU A 197 9.15 -12.94 1.39
C LEU A 197 8.52 -14.27 1.84
N ALA A 198 7.28 -14.53 1.40
CA ALA A 198 6.62 -15.81 1.65
C ALA A 198 7.37 -16.97 1.01
N ALA A 199 7.85 -16.80 -0.24
CA ALA A 199 8.62 -17.83 -0.92
C ALA A 199 9.91 -18.19 -0.17
N GLU A 200 10.58 -17.19 0.43
CA GLU A 200 11.86 -17.37 1.12
C GLU A 200 11.72 -17.84 2.57
N ARG A 201 10.75 -17.29 3.33
CA ARG A 201 10.74 -17.41 4.80
C ARG A 201 9.48 -18.05 5.38
N TYR A 202 8.38 -18.11 4.65
CA TYR A 202 7.10 -18.61 5.16
C TYR A 202 6.55 -19.75 4.28
N PRO A 203 7.22 -20.92 4.25
CA PRO A 203 6.84 -22.02 3.34
C PRO A 203 5.40 -22.50 3.54
N ASP A 204 4.86 -22.37 4.75
CA ASP A 204 3.49 -22.79 5.09
C ASP A 204 2.44 -21.69 4.80
N LEU A 205 2.86 -20.49 4.41
CA LEU A 205 1.93 -19.44 4.01
C LEU A 205 1.43 -19.71 2.58
N ASN A 206 0.20 -20.22 2.50
CA ASN A 206 -0.46 -20.48 1.22
C ASN A 206 -1.28 -19.27 0.79
N ILE A 207 -0.81 -18.54 -0.22
CA ILE A 207 -1.54 -17.44 -0.85
C ILE A 207 -2.30 -18.02 -2.04
N THR A 208 -3.64 -18.02 -1.97
CA THR A 208 -4.51 -18.58 -3.01
C THR A 208 -4.38 -17.80 -4.31
N TYR A 209 -4.31 -16.47 -4.24
CA TYR A 209 -4.16 -15.60 -5.40
C TYR A 209 -3.62 -14.23 -5.00
N THR A 210 -2.64 -13.72 -5.74
CA THR A 210 -2.12 -12.35 -5.59
C THR A 210 -2.63 -11.46 -6.72
N ILE A 211 -3.06 -10.25 -6.38
CA ILE A 211 -3.53 -9.24 -7.34
C ILE A 211 -2.75 -7.96 -7.08
N ALA A 212 -1.79 -7.64 -7.94
CA ALA A 212 -0.88 -6.52 -7.76
C ALA A 212 -0.98 -5.55 -8.94
N GLY A 213 -1.36 -4.30 -8.65
CA GLY A 213 -1.53 -3.26 -9.67
C GLY A 213 -0.49 -2.16 -9.56
N ALA A 214 0.07 -1.76 -10.69
CA ALA A 214 0.92 -0.56 -10.87
C ALA A 214 1.99 -0.37 -9.79
N GLY A 215 2.61 -1.46 -9.33
CA GLY A 215 3.66 -1.42 -8.30
C GLY A 215 5.02 -1.06 -8.88
N SER A 216 5.84 -0.37 -8.07
CA SER A 216 7.23 -0.04 -8.40
C SER A 216 8.15 -1.22 -8.03
N TYR A 217 8.10 -2.28 -8.83
CA TYR A 217 8.84 -3.53 -8.57
C TYR A 217 10.34 -3.41 -8.84
N ASP A 218 10.73 -2.52 -9.76
CA ASP A 218 12.11 -2.20 -10.14
C ASP A 218 12.36 -0.71 -9.91
N LEU A 219 12.62 -0.34 -8.66
CA LEU A 219 12.82 1.06 -8.26
C LEU A 219 14.05 1.70 -8.93
N PRO A 220 15.21 1.03 -9.11
CA PRO A 220 16.33 1.60 -9.85
C PRO A 220 15.97 2.01 -11.28
N GLU A 221 15.22 1.16 -11.97
CA GLU A 221 14.73 1.46 -13.32
C GLU A 221 13.70 2.58 -13.32
N THR A 222 12.81 2.62 -12.34
CA THR A 222 11.85 3.72 -12.15
C THR A 222 12.59 5.05 -11.98
N TYR A 223 13.60 5.08 -11.13
CA TYR A 223 14.44 6.27 -10.92
C TYR A 223 15.16 6.69 -12.21
N ARG A 224 15.78 5.74 -12.92
CA ARG A 224 16.44 6.01 -14.20
C ARG A 224 15.48 6.62 -15.23
N GLN A 225 14.27 6.08 -15.34
CA GLN A 225 13.26 6.61 -16.27
C GLN A 225 12.80 8.02 -15.90
N PHE A 226 12.70 8.36 -14.61
CA PHE A 226 12.38 9.73 -14.19
C PHE A 226 13.50 10.70 -14.56
N VAL A 227 14.77 10.29 -14.39
CA VAL A 227 15.93 11.10 -14.82
C VAL A 227 15.91 11.31 -16.32
N ASP A 228 15.67 10.27 -17.12
CA ASP A 228 15.62 10.32 -18.59
C ASP A 228 14.43 11.14 -19.10
N ALA A 229 13.24 10.96 -18.50
CA ALA A 229 12.00 11.65 -18.90
C ALA A 229 11.92 13.08 -18.35
N THR A 230 12.72 13.43 -17.34
CA THR A 230 12.72 14.70 -16.61
C THR A 230 11.43 15.06 -15.88
N ILE A 231 10.46 14.16 -15.84
CA ILE A 231 9.17 14.36 -15.17
C ILE A 231 8.79 13.13 -14.31
N ALA A 232 8.05 13.39 -13.22
CA ALA A 232 7.42 12.36 -12.39
C ALA A 232 5.97 12.75 -12.09
N GLY A 233 5.05 11.80 -12.21
CA GLY A 233 3.61 12.07 -12.09
C GLY A 233 3.14 12.48 -10.69
N MET A 234 3.89 12.09 -9.65
CA MET A 234 3.61 12.40 -8.24
C MET A 234 4.93 12.78 -7.54
N PRO A 235 5.29 14.06 -7.47
CA PRO A 235 6.56 14.53 -6.90
C PRO A 235 6.78 14.09 -5.44
N SER A 236 5.73 14.11 -4.62
CA SER A 236 5.79 13.67 -3.22
C SER A 236 6.31 12.25 -3.07
N THR A 237 5.95 11.34 -3.98
CA THR A 237 6.40 9.94 -3.91
C THR A 237 7.89 9.80 -4.21
N VAL A 238 8.42 10.58 -5.15
CA VAL A 238 9.87 10.63 -5.43
C VAL A 238 10.64 11.11 -4.21
N ILE A 239 10.18 12.21 -3.60
CA ILE A 239 10.78 12.78 -2.39
C ILE A 239 10.78 11.73 -1.27
N SER A 240 9.65 11.05 -1.05
CA SER A 240 9.50 10.06 0.02
C SER A 240 10.35 8.81 -0.17
N VAL A 241 10.49 8.31 -1.40
CA VAL A 241 11.42 7.20 -1.70
C VAL A 241 12.85 7.62 -1.36
N MET A 242 13.29 8.81 -1.80
CA MET A 242 14.65 9.28 -1.53
C MET A 242 14.91 9.43 -0.03
N LEU A 243 13.98 10.02 0.72
CA LEU A 243 14.10 10.17 2.18
C LEU A 243 14.17 8.80 2.87
N SER A 244 13.25 7.90 2.52
CA SER A 244 13.15 6.58 3.13
C SER A 244 14.42 5.74 2.86
N TYR A 245 14.90 5.70 1.62
CA TYR A 245 16.11 4.94 1.29
C TYR A 245 17.36 5.58 1.89
N ASN A 246 17.43 6.92 1.94
CA ASN A 246 18.53 7.60 2.60
C ASN A 246 18.63 7.24 4.08
N GLU A 247 17.50 7.15 4.77
CA GLU A 247 17.44 6.82 6.18
C GLU A 247 17.64 5.31 6.42
N PHE A 248 16.78 4.46 5.85
CA PHE A 248 16.73 3.04 6.22
C PHE A 248 17.71 2.15 5.46
N LYS A 249 18.32 2.66 4.37
CA LYS A 249 19.39 1.96 3.62
C LYS A 249 20.75 2.66 3.76
N ASN A 250 20.85 3.64 4.67
CA ASN A 250 22.12 4.30 5.01
C ASN A 250 22.87 4.89 3.80
N VAL A 251 22.17 5.58 2.88
CA VAL A 251 22.80 6.22 1.73
C VAL A 251 23.74 7.34 2.17
N GLY A 252 23.40 8.04 3.26
CA GLY A 252 24.28 9.00 3.92
C GLY A 252 24.32 10.39 3.28
N LEU A 253 23.31 10.76 2.49
CA LEU A 253 23.20 12.08 1.90
C LEU A 253 22.50 13.06 2.85
N SER A 254 22.99 14.29 2.91
CA SER A 254 22.25 15.38 3.55
C SER A 254 21.04 15.78 2.70
N ARG A 255 20.02 16.41 3.32
CA ARG A 255 18.84 16.90 2.58
C ARG A 255 19.21 17.89 1.48
N GLY A 256 20.22 18.74 1.69
CA GLY A 256 20.71 19.69 0.70
C GLY A 256 21.48 19.05 -0.47
N GLU A 257 21.97 17.80 -0.31
CA GLU A 257 22.50 17.00 -1.42
C GLU A 257 21.39 16.32 -2.23
N MET A 258 20.18 16.21 -1.68
CA MET A 258 19.05 15.55 -2.33
C MET A 258 18.08 16.53 -2.97
N PHE A 259 17.73 17.62 -2.26
CA PHE A 259 16.58 18.46 -2.62
C PHE A 259 16.95 19.92 -2.82
N LEU A 260 16.20 20.59 -3.71
CA LEU A 260 16.20 22.01 -3.93
C LEU A 260 15.05 22.70 -3.19
N GLU A 261 15.09 24.05 -3.08
CA GLU A 261 13.96 24.83 -2.61
C GLU A 261 12.80 24.79 -3.62
N PRO A 262 11.54 24.82 -3.17
CA PRO A 262 11.11 24.99 -1.77
C PRO A 262 11.06 23.68 -0.96
N VAL A 263 11.27 22.51 -1.56
CA VAL A 263 11.16 21.20 -0.89
C VAL A 263 12.14 21.10 0.27
N LEU A 264 13.39 21.52 0.07
CA LEU A 264 14.45 21.40 1.09
C LEU A 264 14.05 22.02 2.44
N SER A 265 13.47 23.20 2.45
CA SER A 265 13.08 23.90 3.68
C SER A 265 11.77 23.42 4.28
N HIS A 266 10.96 22.64 3.54
CA HIS A 266 9.62 22.24 3.94
C HIS A 266 9.44 20.71 4.15
N ILE A 267 10.51 19.90 4.07
CA ILE A 267 10.43 18.44 4.24
C ILE A 267 9.70 18.06 5.53
N ASP A 268 10.08 18.67 6.64
CA ASP A 268 9.50 18.36 7.96
C ASP A 268 8.00 18.73 8.02
N GLU A 269 7.61 19.84 7.39
CA GLU A 269 6.23 20.28 7.37
C GLU A 269 5.38 19.49 6.36
N TRP A 270 5.86 19.34 5.12
CA TRP A 270 5.03 18.78 4.05
C TRP A 270 4.96 17.26 4.08
N ILE A 271 6.10 16.61 4.36
CA ILE A 271 6.23 15.13 4.28
C ILE A 271 6.16 14.49 5.67
N LEU A 272 7.02 14.95 6.61
CA LEU A 272 7.21 14.23 7.86
C LEU A 272 6.15 14.55 8.92
N SER A 273 5.46 15.68 8.80
CA SER A 273 4.42 16.09 9.76
C SER A 273 3.15 15.24 9.71
N LYS A 274 2.90 14.55 8.60
CA LYS A 274 1.70 13.75 8.32
C LYS A 274 0.38 14.53 8.44
N LYS A 275 0.43 15.82 8.12
CA LYS A 275 -0.73 16.73 8.19
C LYS A 275 -1.47 16.83 6.85
N TYR A 276 -0.79 16.56 5.75
CA TYR A 276 -1.28 16.80 4.40
C TYR A 276 -1.49 15.49 3.65
N THR A 277 -2.48 15.49 2.77
CA THR A 277 -2.70 14.42 1.80
C THR A 277 -1.69 14.51 0.66
N ARG A 278 -1.50 13.41 -0.09
CA ARG A 278 -0.62 13.39 -1.27
C ARG A 278 -0.94 14.52 -2.27
N PRO A 279 -2.21 14.77 -2.69
CA PRO A 279 -2.49 15.87 -3.64
C PRO A 279 -2.13 17.25 -3.11
N GLU A 280 -2.29 17.49 -1.79
CA GLU A 280 -1.90 18.75 -1.17
C GLU A 280 -0.39 18.94 -1.21
N ILE A 281 0.39 17.89 -0.92
CA ILE A 281 1.85 17.92 -1.00
C ILE A 281 2.31 18.17 -2.44
N ASP A 282 1.77 17.43 -3.42
CA ASP A 282 2.12 17.61 -4.84
C ASP A 282 1.81 19.03 -5.32
N ALA A 283 0.69 19.61 -4.86
CA ALA A 283 0.35 21.00 -5.16
C ALA A 283 1.32 22.00 -4.51
N MET A 284 1.83 21.73 -3.31
CA MET A 284 2.84 22.57 -2.65
C MET A 284 4.22 22.45 -3.32
N VAL A 285 4.61 21.28 -3.80
CA VAL A 285 5.83 21.10 -4.61
C VAL A 285 5.69 21.90 -5.94
N GLY A 286 4.52 21.88 -6.55
CA GLY A 286 4.13 22.77 -7.64
C GLY A 286 4.76 22.48 -9.00
N SER A 287 5.53 21.40 -9.15
CA SER A 287 6.16 21.01 -10.41
C SER A 287 6.21 19.49 -10.57
N LEU A 288 5.96 19.03 -11.80
CA LEU A 288 6.22 17.65 -12.21
C LEU A 288 7.64 17.47 -12.76
N VAL A 289 8.37 18.55 -13.03
CA VAL A 289 9.74 18.51 -13.54
C VAL A 289 10.68 18.17 -12.39
N ILE A 290 11.32 17.01 -12.48
CA ILE A 290 12.14 16.47 -11.38
C ILE A 290 13.32 17.40 -11.02
N GLY A 291 13.88 18.12 -11.99
CA GLY A 291 14.97 19.08 -11.79
C GLY A 291 14.59 20.35 -11.03
N ASP A 292 13.30 20.60 -10.80
CA ASP A 292 12.85 21.76 -10.02
C ASP A 292 12.92 21.51 -8.49
N TYR A 293 13.03 20.24 -8.07
CA TYR A 293 13.03 19.88 -6.64
C TYR A 293 14.12 18.87 -6.25
N ILE A 294 14.76 18.19 -7.22
CA ILE A 294 15.88 17.27 -6.99
C ILE A 294 17.18 17.92 -7.48
N THR A 295 18.27 17.73 -6.73
CA THR A 295 19.56 18.33 -7.05
C THR A 295 20.16 17.78 -8.35
N PRO A 296 20.94 18.58 -9.10
CA PRO A 296 21.66 18.11 -10.29
C PRO A 296 22.59 16.91 -10.00
N ALA A 297 23.12 16.82 -8.77
CA ALA A 297 24.00 15.70 -8.40
C ALA A 297 23.26 14.37 -8.39
N LEU A 298 21.98 14.33 -7.99
CA LEU A 298 21.17 13.11 -8.08
C LEU A 298 20.70 12.82 -9.51
N LEU A 299 20.47 13.85 -10.32
CA LEU A 299 20.06 13.68 -11.72
C LEU A 299 21.21 13.26 -12.64
N ASP A 300 22.47 13.48 -12.23
CA ASP A 300 23.65 12.95 -12.91
C ASP A 300 23.92 11.50 -12.47
N THR A 301 23.53 10.53 -13.30
CA THR A 301 23.72 9.09 -13.03
C THR A 301 25.20 8.68 -12.84
N THR A 302 26.14 9.54 -13.22
CA THR A 302 27.59 9.30 -13.02
C THR A 302 28.12 9.85 -11.70
N SER A 303 27.33 10.65 -10.98
CA SER A 303 27.72 11.23 -9.69
C SER A 303 27.83 10.15 -8.58
N ALA A 304 28.57 10.46 -7.51
CA ALA A 304 28.66 9.59 -6.35
C ALA A 304 27.31 9.44 -5.63
N SER A 305 26.57 10.54 -5.49
CA SER A 305 25.26 10.58 -4.80
C SER A 305 24.21 9.74 -5.54
N SER A 306 24.12 9.91 -6.88
CA SER A 306 23.18 9.13 -7.69
C SER A 306 23.52 7.62 -7.68
N ARG A 307 24.81 7.27 -7.75
CA ARG A 307 25.22 5.85 -7.65
C ARG A 307 24.93 5.26 -6.28
N ALA A 308 25.13 6.01 -5.19
CA ALA A 308 24.82 5.54 -3.84
C ALA A 308 23.31 5.29 -3.66
N LEU A 309 22.46 6.24 -4.11
CA LEU A 309 21.02 6.07 -4.09
C LEU A 309 20.60 4.88 -4.97
N THR A 310 21.10 4.77 -6.20
CA THR A 310 20.78 3.65 -7.10
C THR A 310 21.17 2.30 -6.49
N ALA A 311 22.33 2.18 -5.83
CA ALA A 311 22.73 0.96 -5.15
C ALA A 311 21.80 0.59 -3.99
N ALA A 312 21.32 1.58 -3.24
CA ALA A 312 20.32 1.38 -2.20
C ALA A 312 18.99 0.90 -2.76
N LEU A 313 18.48 1.54 -3.83
CA LEU A 313 17.26 1.11 -4.53
C LEU A 313 17.40 -0.32 -5.08
N GLU A 314 18.59 -0.66 -5.59
CA GLU A 314 18.90 -1.97 -6.17
C GLU A 314 18.89 -3.08 -5.13
N SER A 315 19.20 -2.79 -3.86
CA SER A 315 19.14 -3.77 -2.77
C SER A 315 17.73 -4.26 -2.45
N ASP A 316 16.71 -3.61 -2.98
CA ASP A 316 15.30 -3.87 -2.70
C ASP A 316 14.49 -4.09 -4.01
N ASN A 317 15.17 -4.43 -5.09
CA ASN A 317 14.58 -4.70 -6.40
C ASN A 317 13.87 -6.06 -6.42
N LEU A 318 12.54 -6.05 -6.59
CA LEU A 318 11.73 -7.27 -6.58
C LEU A 318 11.78 -8.07 -7.89
N CYS A 319 12.35 -7.51 -8.97
CA CYS A 319 12.53 -8.24 -10.23
C CYS A 319 13.83 -9.08 -10.23
N LYS A 320 14.42 -9.34 -9.05
CA LYS A 320 15.61 -10.19 -8.85
C LYS A 320 15.80 -10.54 -7.38
N GLY A 321 16.79 -11.38 -7.09
CA GLY A 321 17.29 -11.63 -5.74
C GLY A 321 16.49 -12.63 -4.91
N TRP A 322 15.40 -13.18 -5.43
CA TRP A 322 14.60 -14.22 -4.80
C TRP A 322 14.16 -15.27 -5.85
N THR A 323 13.65 -16.40 -5.38
CA THR A 323 13.22 -17.49 -6.27
C THR A 323 11.75 -17.80 -6.05
N PRO A 324 10.88 -17.56 -7.06
CA PRO A 324 9.49 -18.00 -7.02
C PRO A 324 9.37 -19.52 -6.80
N ARG A 325 8.32 -19.97 -6.12
CA ARG A 325 8.03 -21.41 -5.93
C ARG A 325 7.55 -22.09 -7.20
N GLY A 326 7.10 -21.30 -8.19
CA GLY A 326 6.49 -21.80 -9.44
C GLY A 326 4.99 -22.13 -9.33
N SER A 327 4.45 -22.12 -8.12
CA SER A 327 3.02 -22.39 -7.85
C SER A 327 2.20 -21.12 -7.59
N GLU A 328 2.82 -19.96 -7.67
CA GLU A 328 2.14 -18.69 -7.48
C GLU A 328 1.08 -18.48 -8.56
N ARG A 329 -0.03 -17.86 -8.16
CA ARG A 329 -1.13 -17.44 -9.01
C ARG A 329 -1.29 -15.95 -8.89
N ILE A 330 -1.01 -15.21 -9.94
CA ILE A 330 -0.82 -13.76 -9.87
C ILE A 330 -1.55 -13.06 -11.02
N MET A 331 -2.26 -11.98 -10.71
CA MET A 331 -2.66 -10.97 -11.69
C MET A 331 -1.79 -9.73 -11.51
N LEU A 332 -1.13 -9.31 -12.58
CA LEU A 332 -0.41 -8.05 -12.68
C LEU A 332 -1.20 -7.08 -13.55
N PHE A 333 -1.44 -5.86 -13.04
CA PHE A 333 -2.22 -4.84 -13.74
C PHE A 333 -1.42 -3.54 -13.91
N HIS A 334 -1.56 -2.88 -15.08
CA HIS A 334 -0.98 -1.55 -15.30
C HIS A 334 -1.68 -0.77 -16.42
N SER A 335 -1.56 0.57 -16.40
CA SER A 335 -1.88 1.43 -17.54
C SER A 335 -0.61 1.86 -18.28
N VAL A 336 -0.63 1.83 -19.62
CA VAL A 336 0.49 2.34 -20.44
C VAL A 336 0.66 3.86 -20.35
N ARG A 337 -0.35 4.58 -19.83
CA ARG A 337 -0.32 6.04 -19.64
C ARG A 337 0.21 6.48 -18.29
N ASP A 338 0.64 5.54 -17.46
CA ASP A 338 1.13 5.82 -16.13
C ASP A 338 2.52 6.45 -16.16
N ILE A 339 2.62 7.71 -15.70
CA ILE A 339 3.88 8.46 -15.56
C ILE A 339 4.33 8.58 -14.10
N THR A 340 3.60 7.97 -13.17
CA THR A 340 3.95 7.89 -11.75
C THR A 340 4.77 6.62 -11.48
N VAL A 341 4.28 5.48 -11.97
CA VAL A 341 5.02 4.23 -12.00
C VAL A 341 5.05 3.77 -13.45
N PRO A 342 6.21 3.74 -14.11
CA PRO A 342 6.31 3.31 -15.50
C PRO A 342 5.85 1.87 -15.70
N VAL A 343 5.08 1.61 -16.76
CA VAL A 343 4.54 0.28 -17.10
C VAL A 343 5.61 -0.80 -17.25
N SER A 344 6.86 -0.41 -17.54
CA SER A 344 8.02 -1.31 -17.58
C SER A 344 8.24 -2.07 -16.27
N ASN A 345 7.83 -1.53 -15.12
CA ASN A 345 7.86 -2.25 -13.84
C ASN A 345 7.05 -3.54 -13.90
N THR A 346 5.82 -3.45 -14.38
CA THR A 346 4.94 -4.61 -14.50
C THR A 346 5.44 -5.59 -15.56
N GLN A 347 5.98 -5.12 -16.68
CA GLN A 347 6.56 -5.99 -17.69
C GLN A 347 7.79 -6.74 -17.14
N ARG A 348 8.70 -6.05 -16.44
CA ARG A 348 9.88 -6.69 -15.82
C ARG A 348 9.49 -7.72 -14.76
N MET A 349 8.48 -7.43 -13.93
CA MET A 349 7.97 -8.39 -12.95
C MET A 349 7.37 -9.62 -13.64
N TYR A 350 6.58 -9.43 -14.71
CA TYR A 350 6.04 -10.51 -15.51
C TYR A 350 7.14 -11.39 -16.11
N ASP A 351 8.14 -10.76 -16.75
CA ASP A 351 9.28 -11.47 -17.35
C ASP A 351 10.10 -12.22 -16.29
N PHE A 352 10.31 -11.63 -15.11
CA PHE A 352 10.97 -12.27 -13.99
C PHE A 352 10.21 -13.53 -13.55
N LEU A 353 8.93 -13.42 -13.24
CA LEU A 353 8.10 -14.53 -12.78
C LEU A 353 8.05 -15.68 -13.80
N THR A 354 7.77 -15.36 -15.07
CA THR A 354 7.64 -16.37 -16.12
C THR A 354 8.96 -17.05 -16.47
N SER A 355 10.08 -16.31 -16.46
CA SER A 355 11.42 -16.89 -16.65
C SER A 355 11.85 -17.80 -15.50
N HIS A 356 11.26 -17.65 -14.30
CA HIS A 356 11.48 -18.53 -13.14
C HIS A 356 10.41 -19.62 -13.01
N GLY A 357 9.59 -19.85 -14.04
CA GLY A 357 8.69 -21.00 -14.12
C GLY A 357 7.31 -20.81 -13.53
N VAL A 358 6.92 -19.58 -13.11
CA VAL A 358 5.54 -19.29 -12.68
C VAL A 358 4.62 -19.36 -13.90
N GLN A 359 3.62 -20.26 -13.88
CA GLN A 359 2.76 -20.54 -15.02
C GLN A 359 1.44 -19.72 -15.01
N ASP A 360 0.90 -19.38 -13.83
CA ASP A 360 -0.39 -18.69 -13.69
C ASP A 360 -0.16 -17.19 -13.42
N VAL A 361 0.33 -16.47 -14.44
CA VAL A 361 0.52 -15.02 -14.40
C VAL A 361 -0.40 -14.34 -15.42
N ASP A 362 -1.47 -13.73 -14.94
CA ASP A 362 -2.47 -12.98 -15.71
C ASP A 362 -2.00 -11.52 -15.86
N LEU A 363 -1.47 -11.18 -17.05
CA LEU A 363 -0.96 -9.83 -17.33
C LEU A 363 -2.03 -8.94 -17.95
N GLN A 364 -2.45 -7.90 -17.23
CA GLN A 364 -3.50 -6.96 -17.60
C GLN A 364 -2.91 -5.57 -17.88
N ILE A 365 -2.54 -5.29 -19.11
CA ILE A 365 -2.04 -3.99 -19.57
C ILE A 365 -3.15 -3.26 -20.34
N HIS A 366 -3.50 -2.07 -19.89
CA HIS A 366 -4.59 -1.27 -20.41
C HIS A 366 -4.12 0.14 -20.87
N ASP A 367 -4.87 0.75 -21.78
CA ASP A 367 -4.67 2.14 -22.20
C ASP A 367 -5.69 3.04 -21.47
N ILE A 368 -5.34 3.48 -20.26
CA ILE A 368 -6.22 4.29 -19.39
C ILE A 368 -5.57 5.65 -19.20
N GLU A 369 -6.21 6.67 -19.74
CA GLU A 369 -5.74 8.06 -19.60
C GLU A 369 -6.14 8.65 -18.23
N GLY A 370 -5.40 9.68 -17.81
CA GLY A 370 -5.84 10.56 -16.74
C GLY A 370 -6.96 11.48 -17.20
N THR A 371 -7.49 12.22 -16.26
CA THR A 371 -8.41 13.35 -16.51
C THR A 371 -7.70 14.67 -16.28
N SER A 372 -8.39 15.80 -16.46
CA SER A 372 -7.85 17.13 -16.12
C SER A 372 -7.50 17.29 -14.62
N THR A 373 -8.05 16.43 -13.77
CA THR A 373 -7.91 16.51 -12.30
C THR A 373 -7.34 15.25 -11.67
N THR A 374 -7.26 14.14 -12.41
CA THR A 374 -6.83 12.83 -11.88
C THR A 374 -5.75 12.24 -12.78
N PRO A 375 -4.54 12.00 -12.28
CA PRO A 375 -3.49 11.34 -13.04
C PRO A 375 -3.91 9.96 -13.56
N ALA A 376 -3.28 9.51 -14.65
CA ALA A 376 -3.57 8.19 -15.24
C ALA A 376 -3.34 7.05 -14.23
N HIS A 377 -2.33 7.16 -13.38
CA HIS A 377 -2.05 6.23 -12.30
C HIS A 377 -3.26 6.02 -11.37
N GLU A 378 -3.85 7.11 -10.88
CA GLU A 378 -5.03 7.04 -10.00
C GLU A 378 -6.28 6.60 -10.76
N ASN A 379 -6.49 7.11 -11.99
CA ASN A 379 -7.66 6.75 -12.78
C ASN A 379 -7.68 5.24 -13.12
N ALA A 380 -6.51 4.64 -13.33
CA ALA A 380 -6.38 3.22 -13.60
C ALA A 380 -6.75 2.33 -12.40
N SER A 381 -6.67 2.86 -11.17
CA SER A 381 -7.05 2.12 -9.96
C SER A 381 -8.53 1.69 -9.95
N LEU A 382 -9.40 2.42 -10.64
CA LEU A 382 -10.82 2.05 -10.80
C LEU A 382 -10.98 0.72 -11.56
N MET A 383 -10.28 0.59 -12.69
CA MET A 383 -10.30 -0.63 -13.49
C MET A 383 -9.63 -1.78 -12.72
N PHE A 384 -8.51 -1.52 -12.07
CA PHE A 384 -7.85 -2.49 -11.20
C PHE A 384 -8.82 -3.08 -10.17
N GLY A 385 -9.60 -2.23 -9.48
CA GLY A 385 -10.55 -2.69 -8.50
C GLY A 385 -11.69 -3.52 -9.11
N LEU A 386 -12.22 -3.12 -10.26
CA LEU A 386 -13.24 -3.91 -10.95
C LEU A 386 -12.72 -5.30 -11.32
N LEU A 387 -11.50 -5.39 -11.88
CA LEU A 387 -10.87 -6.66 -12.22
C LEU A 387 -10.56 -7.49 -10.98
N THR A 388 -10.13 -6.85 -9.88
CA THR A 388 -9.91 -7.48 -8.58
C THR A 388 -11.20 -8.16 -8.08
N LEU A 389 -12.32 -7.42 -8.04
CA LEU A 389 -13.60 -7.96 -7.61
C LEU A 389 -14.07 -9.12 -8.49
N GLN A 390 -13.92 -8.99 -9.82
CA GLN A 390 -14.27 -10.05 -10.75
C GLN A 390 -13.43 -11.32 -10.53
N LYS A 391 -12.11 -11.16 -10.34
CA LYS A 391 -11.19 -12.29 -10.12
C LYS A 391 -11.50 -13.00 -8.80
N ILE A 392 -11.69 -12.26 -7.71
CA ILE A 392 -12.04 -12.83 -6.40
C ILE A 392 -13.36 -13.59 -6.48
N ARG A 393 -14.42 -13.00 -7.08
CA ARG A 393 -15.71 -13.67 -7.26
C ARG A 393 -15.60 -14.96 -8.06
N ALA A 394 -14.83 -14.93 -9.15
CA ALA A 394 -14.61 -16.12 -9.98
C ALA A 394 -13.92 -17.25 -9.19
N ILE A 395 -12.92 -16.92 -8.36
CA ILE A 395 -12.20 -17.90 -7.53
C ILE A 395 -13.12 -18.48 -6.44
N LEU A 396 -13.94 -17.62 -5.81
CA LEU A 396 -14.89 -18.05 -4.76
C LEU A 396 -16.15 -18.74 -5.33
N GLY A 397 -16.34 -18.78 -6.66
CA GLY A 397 -17.54 -19.35 -7.30
C GLY A 397 -18.81 -18.55 -7.02
N ILE A 398 -18.71 -17.26 -6.68
CA ILE A 398 -19.85 -16.38 -6.42
C ILE A 398 -20.39 -15.86 -7.75
N SER A 399 -21.65 -16.21 -8.08
CA SER A 399 -22.32 -15.72 -9.29
C SER A 399 -22.45 -14.19 -9.29
N ALA A 400 -22.42 -13.60 -10.50
CA ALA A 400 -22.47 -12.16 -10.72
C ALA A 400 -23.81 -11.52 -10.28
#